data_6def2153461d005a8a705d2fc92dd944
#
_entry.id   6def2153461d005a8a705d2fc92dd944
#
_cell.length_a   1.000
_cell.length_b   1.000
_cell.length_c   1.000
_cell.angle_alpha   90.00
_cell.angle_beta   90.00
_cell.angle_gamma   90.00
#
_symmetry.space_group_name_H-M   'P 1'
#
loop_
_entity.id
_entity.type
_entity.pdbx_description
1 polymer ?
#
loop_
_entity_poly.entity_id
_entity_poly.type
_entity_poly.pdbx_seq_one_letter_code
_entity_poly.pdbx_strand_id
1 'polypeptide(L)'
;MTLLFSAVTAGAAAALKLPHPGIILTLVGYFGLLFLTAKLRNSGWGVLSVFGLTGFMGYTLGPILNAYLSMPNGHETVMLALGGTGAVFLGLSAYAVVSRKDFGFMGGFLAVGILVAFLAGLAAIFFQIPAMSLAVSAAFMLLASGLILFQTSQIIHGGETNYVMATVSLYVSIYNLFVSLLSLLGFANSD
;
A
#
# COMPACT_ATOMS: atom_id res chain seq x y z
N MET A 1 -11.63 -7.38 -6.61
CA MET A 1 -11.15 -7.42 -8.00
C MET A 1 -9.81 -6.69 -8.17
N THR A 2 -9.66 -5.46 -7.70
CA THR A 2 -8.42 -4.66 -7.83
C THR A 2 -7.18 -5.32 -7.20
N LEU A 3 -7.32 -5.88 -5.99
CA LEU A 3 -6.22 -6.64 -5.33
C LEU A 3 -5.80 -7.88 -6.14
N LEU A 4 -6.76 -8.63 -6.68
CA LEU A 4 -6.46 -9.77 -7.52
C LEU A 4 -5.76 -9.36 -8.81
N PHE A 5 -6.23 -8.29 -9.46
CA PHE A 5 -5.60 -7.75 -10.66
C PHE A 5 -4.16 -7.30 -10.39
N SER A 6 -3.95 -6.58 -9.29
CA SER A 6 -2.61 -6.17 -8.85
C SER A 6 -1.71 -7.38 -8.52
N ALA A 7 -2.25 -8.43 -7.90
CA ALA A 7 -1.49 -9.65 -7.63
C ALA A 7 -1.09 -10.38 -8.92
N VAL A 8 -1.99 -10.43 -9.91
CA VAL A 8 -1.68 -11.02 -11.24
C VAL A 8 -0.60 -10.22 -11.95
N THR A 9 -0.71 -8.89 -11.98
CA THR A 9 0.31 -8.03 -12.60
C THR A 9 1.66 -8.11 -11.89
N ALA A 10 1.66 -8.18 -10.55
CA ALA A 10 2.88 -8.37 -9.75
C ALA A 10 3.52 -9.75 -10.02
N GLY A 11 2.72 -10.82 -10.03
CA GLY A 11 3.18 -12.17 -10.34
C GLY A 11 3.75 -12.28 -11.77
N ALA A 12 3.08 -11.69 -12.75
CA ALA A 12 3.56 -11.65 -14.13
C ALA A 12 4.89 -10.86 -14.24
N ALA A 13 4.97 -9.69 -13.60
CA ALA A 13 6.19 -8.89 -13.61
C ALA A 13 7.36 -9.60 -12.91
N ALA A 14 7.10 -10.31 -11.80
CA ALA A 14 8.10 -11.11 -11.11
C ALA A 14 8.55 -12.33 -11.97
N ALA A 15 7.61 -13.06 -12.56
CA ALA A 15 7.91 -14.23 -13.40
C ALA A 15 8.70 -13.86 -14.65
N LEU A 16 8.38 -12.73 -15.28
CA LEU A 16 9.08 -12.21 -16.46
C LEU A 16 10.38 -11.47 -16.09
N LYS A 17 10.72 -11.36 -14.81
CA LYS A 17 11.88 -10.65 -14.29
C LYS A 17 12.00 -9.23 -14.86
N LEU A 18 10.87 -8.53 -14.93
CA LEU A 18 10.83 -7.18 -15.47
C LEU A 18 11.63 -6.23 -14.57
N PRO A 19 12.39 -5.29 -15.15
CA PRO A 19 13.19 -4.35 -14.38
C PRO A 19 12.28 -3.37 -13.62
N HIS A 20 12.76 -2.90 -12.47
CA HIS A 20 12.08 -1.83 -11.74
C HIS A 20 12.12 -0.54 -12.57
N PRO A 21 11.00 0.18 -12.72
CA PRO A 21 10.94 1.37 -13.58
C PRO A 21 11.79 2.55 -13.06
N GLY A 22 12.35 2.43 -11.87
CA GLY A 22 13.08 3.50 -11.20
C GLY A 22 12.17 4.38 -10.35
N ILE A 23 12.78 5.05 -9.38
CA ILE A 23 12.05 5.85 -8.37
C ILE A 23 11.25 6.99 -9.01
N ILE A 24 11.84 7.72 -9.96
CA ILE A 24 11.19 8.89 -10.58
C ILE A 24 9.94 8.45 -11.34
N LEU A 25 10.06 7.42 -12.19
CA LEU A 25 8.92 6.93 -12.98
C LEU A 25 7.85 6.32 -12.09
N THR A 26 8.24 5.64 -11.01
CA THR A 26 7.30 5.10 -10.01
C THR A 26 6.51 6.22 -9.32
N LEU A 27 7.17 7.27 -8.86
CA LEU A 27 6.50 8.40 -8.20
C LEU A 27 5.60 9.16 -9.18
N VAL A 28 6.09 9.50 -10.37
CA VAL A 28 5.31 10.21 -11.38
C VAL A 28 4.10 9.38 -11.83
N GLY A 29 4.30 8.08 -12.07
CA GLY A 29 3.23 7.16 -12.45
C GLY A 29 2.18 7.00 -11.35
N TYR A 30 2.63 6.79 -10.11
CA TYR A 30 1.75 6.65 -8.95
C TYR A 30 0.89 7.91 -8.71
N PHE A 31 1.53 9.07 -8.55
CA PHE A 31 0.80 10.31 -8.31
C PHE A 31 -0.02 10.76 -9.52
N GLY A 32 0.49 10.56 -10.74
CA GLY A 32 -0.22 10.85 -11.98
C GLY A 32 -1.51 10.02 -12.12
N LEU A 33 -1.43 8.71 -11.86
CA LEU A 33 -2.59 7.82 -11.91
C LEU A 33 -3.55 8.08 -10.74
N LEU A 34 -3.06 8.42 -9.55
CA LEU A 34 -3.92 8.86 -8.44
C LEU A 34 -4.70 10.12 -8.80
N PHE A 35 -4.02 11.13 -9.33
CA PHE A 35 -4.66 12.38 -9.76
C PHE A 35 -5.68 12.14 -10.89
N LEU A 36 -5.32 11.32 -11.87
CA LEU A 36 -6.22 10.94 -12.97
C LEU A 36 -7.47 10.24 -12.42
N THR A 37 -7.29 9.29 -11.50
CA THR A 37 -8.40 8.56 -10.88
C THR A 37 -9.29 9.49 -10.07
N ALA A 38 -8.71 10.41 -9.30
CA ALA A 38 -9.48 11.41 -8.56
C ALA A 38 -10.28 12.34 -9.49
N LYS A 39 -9.70 12.72 -10.64
CA LYS A 39 -10.40 13.55 -11.66
C LYS A 39 -11.54 12.79 -12.34
N LEU A 40 -11.37 11.50 -12.58
CA LEU A 40 -12.35 10.65 -13.28
C LEU A 40 -13.34 9.94 -12.32
N ARG A 41 -13.25 10.17 -11.01
CA ARG A 41 -14.00 9.43 -9.97
C ARG A 41 -15.50 9.37 -10.17
N ASN A 42 -16.08 10.37 -10.83
CA ASN A 42 -17.53 10.47 -11.08
C ASN A 42 -17.91 10.02 -12.51
N SER A 43 -16.99 9.43 -13.25
CA SER A 43 -17.17 8.93 -14.62
C SER A 43 -16.99 7.42 -14.66
N GLY A 44 -17.58 6.74 -15.65
CA GLY A 44 -17.30 5.31 -15.91
C GLY A 44 -15.82 5.01 -16.17
N TRP A 45 -15.06 5.99 -16.67
CA TRP A 45 -13.61 5.93 -16.83
C TRP A 45 -12.84 5.85 -15.49
N GLY A 46 -13.50 6.24 -14.37
CA GLY A 46 -12.94 6.11 -13.04
C GLY A 46 -12.60 4.67 -12.69
N VAL A 47 -13.45 3.72 -13.05
CA VAL A 47 -13.18 2.28 -12.81
C VAL A 47 -11.96 1.83 -13.59
N LEU A 48 -11.86 2.22 -14.87
CA LEU A 48 -10.71 1.86 -15.70
C LEU A 48 -9.40 2.46 -15.16
N SER A 49 -9.45 3.71 -14.67
CA SER A 49 -8.29 4.36 -14.06
C SER A 49 -7.84 3.68 -12.76
N VAL A 50 -8.76 3.12 -11.97
CA VAL A 50 -8.43 2.28 -10.79
C VAL A 50 -7.66 1.03 -11.22
N PHE A 51 -8.09 0.34 -12.27
CA PHE A 51 -7.35 -0.81 -12.78
C PHE A 51 -5.99 -0.40 -13.35
N GLY A 52 -5.89 0.74 -14.01
CA GLY A 52 -4.60 1.32 -14.43
C GLY A 52 -3.65 1.54 -13.26
N LEU A 53 -4.15 2.18 -12.19
CA LEU A 53 -3.39 2.42 -10.96
C LEU A 53 -2.96 1.12 -10.28
N THR A 54 -3.90 0.21 -10.05
CA THR A 54 -3.62 -1.06 -9.35
C THR A 54 -2.73 -1.99 -10.17
N GLY A 55 -2.84 -1.97 -11.49
CA GLY A 55 -1.94 -2.68 -12.40
C GLY A 55 -0.53 -2.11 -12.39
N PHE A 56 -0.39 -0.79 -12.42
CA PHE A 56 0.91 -0.12 -12.32
C PHE A 56 1.59 -0.40 -10.97
N MET A 57 0.85 -0.30 -9.87
CA MET A 57 1.37 -0.63 -8.54
C MET A 57 1.75 -2.12 -8.44
N GLY A 58 0.95 -3.02 -9.03
CA GLY A 58 1.32 -4.44 -9.14
C GLY A 58 2.59 -4.64 -9.94
N TYR A 59 2.75 -3.96 -11.08
CA TYR A 59 3.97 -4.01 -11.87
C TYR A 59 5.20 -3.57 -11.05
N THR A 60 5.12 -2.47 -10.32
CA THR A 60 6.24 -2.00 -9.48
C THR A 60 6.55 -2.94 -8.31
N LEU A 61 5.57 -3.72 -7.84
CA LEU A 61 5.75 -4.72 -6.81
C LEU A 61 6.49 -5.97 -7.32
N GLY A 62 6.35 -6.32 -8.61
CA GLY A 62 6.95 -7.52 -9.19
C GLY A 62 8.46 -7.66 -8.97
N PRO A 63 9.28 -6.65 -9.33
CA PRO A 63 10.71 -6.65 -9.05
C PRO A 63 11.06 -6.77 -7.56
N ILE A 64 10.26 -6.13 -6.70
CA ILE A 64 10.42 -6.22 -5.24
C ILE A 64 10.19 -7.66 -4.79
N LEU A 65 9.08 -8.28 -5.20
CA LEU A 65 8.79 -9.68 -4.90
C LEU A 65 9.88 -10.61 -5.42
N ASN A 66 10.37 -10.40 -6.64
CA ASN A 66 11.44 -11.21 -7.20
C ASN A 66 12.72 -11.13 -6.36
N ALA A 67 13.08 -9.95 -5.86
CA ALA A 67 14.22 -9.77 -4.97
C ALA A 67 14.04 -10.57 -3.67
N TYR A 68 12.88 -10.49 -3.03
CA TYR A 68 12.60 -11.27 -1.81
C TYR A 68 12.54 -12.76 -2.06
N LEU A 69 11.88 -13.21 -3.13
CA LEU A 69 11.80 -14.64 -3.49
C LEU A 69 13.15 -15.27 -3.81
N SER A 70 14.15 -14.45 -4.14
CA SER A 70 15.52 -14.91 -4.37
C SER A 70 16.35 -15.05 -3.09
N MET A 71 15.83 -14.61 -1.94
CA MET A 71 16.49 -14.75 -0.64
C MET A 71 16.20 -16.11 0.00
N PRO A 72 17.08 -16.60 0.90
CA PRO A 72 16.76 -17.74 1.77
C PRO A 72 15.45 -17.44 2.51
N ASN A 73 14.53 -18.43 2.57
CA ASN A 73 13.19 -18.29 3.18
C ASN A 73 12.29 -17.19 2.58
N GLY A 74 12.61 -16.67 1.37
CA GLY A 74 11.87 -15.58 0.75
C GLY A 74 10.39 -15.89 0.50
N HIS A 75 10.06 -17.13 0.15
CA HIS A 75 8.67 -17.59 0.01
C HIS A 75 7.89 -17.46 1.33
N GLU A 76 8.49 -17.88 2.44
CA GLU A 76 7.89 -17.79 3.77
C GLU A 76 7.67 -16.32 4.17
N THR A 77 8.67 -15.48 3.94
CA THR A 77 8.58 -14.03 4.19
C THR A 77 7.41 -13.39 3.43
N VAL A 78 7.27 -13.69 2.15
CA VAL A 78 6.17 -13.15 1.33
C VAL A 78 4.82 -13.69 1.81
N MET A 79 4.71 -14.97 2.15
CA MET A 79 3.47 -15.56 2.67
C MET A 79 3.08 -14.96 4.02
N LEU A 80 4.04 -14.75 4.92
CA LEU A 80 3.81 -14.10 6.21
C LEU A 80 3.36 -12.64 6.04
N ALA A 81 3.99 -11.90 5.11
CA ALA A 81 3.58 -10.53 4.79
C ALA A 81 2.15 -10.48 4.24
N LEU A 82 1.78 -11.39 3.33
CA LEU A 82 0.42 -11.49 2.79
C LEU A 82 -0.60 -11.86 3.88
N GLY A 83 -0.29 -12.89 4.67
CA GLY A 83 -1.16 -13.33 5.76
C GLY A 83 -1.34 -12.26 6.83
N GLY A 84 -0.25 -11.60 7.23
CA GLY A 84 -0.26 -10.50 8.19
C GLY A 84 -1.06 -9.31 7.68
N THR A 85 -0.87 -8.93 6.40
CA THR A 85 -1.66 -7.86 5.76
C THR A 85 -3.14 -8.18 5.76
N GLY A 86 -3.51 -9.41 5.37
CA GLY A 86 -4.90 -9.87 5.38
C GLY A 86 -5.49 -9.87 6.79
N ALA A 87 -4.77 -10.37 7.79
CA ALA A 87 -5.22 -10.40 9.18
C ALA A 87 -5.43 -8.99 9.75
N VAL A 88 -4.50 -8.07 9.54
CA VAL A 88 -4.61 -6.68 9.99
C VAL A 88 -5.78 -5.98 9.29
N PHE A 89 -5.88 -6.12 7.97
CA PHE A 89 -6.97 -5.52 7.19
C PHE A 89 -8.35 -6.01 7.66
N LEU A 90 -8.53 -7.32 7.76
CA LEU A 90 -9.81 -7.91 8.19
C LEU A 90 -10.12 -7.57 9.64
N GLY A 91 -9.13 -7.62 10.53
CA GLY A 91 -9.31 -7.30 11.95
C GLY A 91 -9.71 -5.85 12.18
N LEU A 92 -9.01 -4.90 11.55
CA LEU A 92 -9.30 -3.47 11.70
C LEU A 92 -10.61 -3.07 11.00
N SER A 93 -10.88 -3.62 9.81
CA SER A 93 -12.15 -3.37 9.12
C SER A 93 -13.33 -3.97 9.90
N ALA A 94 -13.22 -5.19 10.40
CA ALA A 94 -14.23 -5.80 11.26
C ALA A 94 -14.46 -4.99 12.55
N TYR A 95 -13.38 -4.54 13.18
CA TYR A 95 -13.48 -3.67 14.36
C TYR A 95 -14.22 -2.38 14.06
N ALA A 96 -13.90 -1.69 12.95
CA ALA A 96 -14.60 -0.46 12.55
C ALA A 96 -16.09 -0.72 12.31
N VAL A 97 -16.44 -1.80 11.60
CA VAL A 97 -17.83 -2.18 11.29
C VAL A 97 -18.62 -2.53 12.55
N VAL A 98 -18.04 -3.32 13.44
CA VAL A 98 -18.73 -3.79 14.65
C VAL A 98 -18.84 -2.70 15.70
N SER A 99 -17.74 -1.94 15.94
CA SER A 99 -17.74 -0.88 16.96
C SER A 99 -18.57 0.34 16.56
N ARG A 100 -18.72 0.59 15.26
CA ARG A 100 -19.37 1.78 14.69
C ARG A 100 -18.86 3.11 15.25
N LYS A 101 -17.64 3.11 15.81
CA LYS A 101 -17.00 4.34 16.30
C LYS A 101 -16.55 5.19 15.13
N ASP A 102 -16.73 6.51 15.27
CA ASP A 102 -16.20 7.47 14.31
C ASP A 102 -14.72 7.72 14.58
N PHE A 103 -13.89 7.33 13.60
CA PHE A 103 -12.45 7.56 13.60
C PHE A 103 -12.06 8.78 12.76
N GLY A 104 -13.01 9.63 12.38
CA GLY A 104 -12.77 10.84 11.57
C GLY A 104 -11.73 11.78 12.15
N PHE A 105 -11.62 11.85 13.49
CA PHE A 105 -10.63 12.66 14.18
C PHE A 105 -9.17 12.28 13.85
N MET A 106 -8.92 11.06 13.41
CA MET A 106 -7.57 10.59 13.05
C MET A 106 -7.07 11.15 11.71
N GLY A 107 -7.95 11.67 10.86
CA GLY A 107 -7.59 12.07 9.49
C GLY A 107 -6.44 13.07 9.42
N GLY A 108 -6.47 14.12 10.25
CA GLY A 108 -5.39 15.11 10.30
C GLY A 108 -4.06 14.52 10.78
N PHE A 109 -4.10 13.71 11.84
CA PHE A 109 -2.91 13.05 12.36
C PHE A 109 -2.28 12.09 11.32
N LEU A 110 -3.11 11.29 10.67
CA LEU A 110 -2.65 10.34 9.64
C LEU A 110 -2.07 11.07 8.43
N ALA A 111 -2.69 12.17 7.99
CA ALA A 111 -2.18 12.96 6.86
C ALA A 111 -0.79 13.54 7.14
N VAL A 112 -0.59 14.13 8.32
CA VAL A 112 0.72 14.66 8.75
C VAL A 112 1.72 13.51 8.92
N GLY A 113 1.30 12.42 9.56
CA GLY A 113 2.15 11.23 9.75
C GLY A 113 2.67 10.65 8.44
N ILE A 114 1.79 10.53 7.43
CA ILE A 114 2.17 10.05 6.09
C ILE A 114 3.16 11.00 5.43
N LEU A 115 2.92 12.31 5.51
CA LEU A 115 3.85 13.29 4.95
C LEU A 115 5.23 13.18 5.59
N VAL A 116 5.29 13.10 6.91
CA VAL A 116 6.56 12.95 7.65
C VAL A 116 7.25 11.63 7.30
N ALA A 117 6.51 10.51 7.29
CA ALA A 117 7.06 9.21 6.93
C ALA A 117 7.54 9.16 5.48
N PHE A 118 6.82 9.82 4.56
CA PHE A 118 7.22 9.94 3.15
C PHE A 118 8.52 10.72 3.00
N LEU A 119 8.64 11.88 3.64
CA LEU A 119 9.86 12.69 3.62
C LEU A 119 11.04 11.94 4.26
N ALA A 120 10.80 11.25 5.38
CA ALA A 120 11.80 10.40 6.01
C ALA A 120 12.23 9.23 5.11
N GLY A 121 11.29 8.64 4.36
CA GLY A 121 11.56 7.61 3.37
C GLY A 121 12.45 8.12 2.23
N LEU A 122 12.16 9.29 1.69
CA LEU A 122 13.03 9.93 0.70
C LEU A 122 14.43 10.19 1.27
N ALA A 123 14.52 10.73 2.49
CA ALA A 123 15.80 10.94 3.15
C ALA A 123 16.57 9.62 3.36
N ALA A 124 15.89 8.54 3.78
CA ALA A 124 16.51 7.22 3.94
C ALA A 124 17.14 6.70 2.65
N ILE A 125 16.49 6.95 1.50
CA ILE A 125 17.01 6.56 0.18
C ILE A 125 18.20 7.42 -0.20
N PHE A 126 18.13 8.76 -0.04
CA PHE A 126 19.20 9.66 -0.42
C PHE A 126 20.46 9.46 0.43
N PHE A 127 20.29 9.27 1.74
CA PHE A 127 21.41 9.10 2.68
C PHE A 127 21.82 7.65 2.85
N GLN A 128 21.11 6.68 2.24
CA GLN A 128 21.40 5.25 2.29
C GLN A 128 21.57 4.70 3.73
N ILE A 129 20.68 5.09 4.64
CA ILE A 129 20.70 4.70 6.05
C ILE A 129 19.74 3.50 6.26
N PRO A 130 20.22 2.25 6.39
CA PRO A 130 19.36 1.08 6.53
C PRO A 130 18.43 1.13 7.75
N ALA A 131 18.95 1.55 8.91
CA ALA A 131 18.16 1.67 10.14
C ALA A 131 16.99 2.66 9.98
N MET A 132 17.20 3.77 9.25
CA MET A 132 16.14 4.73 8.94
C MET A 132 15.09 4.13 8.03
N SER A 133 15.47 3.33 7.05
CA SER A 133 14.56 2.62 6.16
C SER A 133 13.62 1.68 6.92
N LEU A 134 14.15 0.95 7.93
CA LEU A 134 13.34 0.09 8.80
C LEU A 134 12.38 0.88 9.68
N ALA A 135 12.85 1.97 10.29
CA ALA A 135 12.01 2.84 11.10
C ALA A 135 10.86 3.44 10.26
N VAL A 136 11.14 3.85 9.02
CA VAL A 136 10.14 4.33 8.07
C VAL A 136 9.14 3.22 7.71
N SER A 137 9.61 1.99 7.47
CA SER A 137 8.72 0.85 7.19
C SER A 137 7.80 0.56 8.37
N ALA A 138 8.31 0.59 9.61
CA ALA A 138 7.49 0.44 10.81
C ALA A 138 6.47 1.57 10.96
N ALA A 139 6.86 2.82 10.69
CA ALA A 139 5.97 3.97 10.69
C ALA A 139 4.85 3.82 9.63
N PHE A 140 5.20 3.44 8.41
CA PHE A 140 4.20 3.19 7.36
C PHE A 140 3.26 2.03 7.69
N MET A 141 3.74 0.97 8.33
CA MET A 141 2.89 -0.13 8.78
C MET A 141 1.82 0.35 9.75
N LEU A 142 2.20 1.16 10.76
CA LEU A 142 1.27 1.73 11.73
C LEU A 142 0.30 2.74 11.08
N LEU A 143 0.81 3.63 10.23
CA LEU A 143 0.01 4.61 9.52
C LEU A 143 -0.98 3.95 8.55
N ALA A 144 -0.56 2.94 7.81
CA ALA A 144 -1.43 2.19 6.90
C ALA A 144 -2.53 1.45 7.66
N SER A 145 -2.21 0.87 8.83
CA SER A 145 -3.20 0.27 9.74
C SER A 145 -4.22 1.32 10.23
N GLY A 146 -3.74 2.48 10.67
CA GLY A 146 -4.60 3.60 11.04
C GLY A 146 -5.47 4.10 9.90
N LEU A 147 -4.92 4.16 8.66
CA LEU A 147 -5.68 4.52 7.47
C LEU A 147 -6.78 3.52 7.14
N ILE A 148 -6.54 2.22 7.27
CA ILE A 148 -7.57 1.20 7.04
C ILE A 148 -8.74 1.41 8.01
N LEU A 149 -8.44 1.64 9.28
CA LEU A 149 -9.44 1.92 10.31
C LEU A 149 -10.23 3.21 10.00
N PHE A 150 -9.52 4.30 9.70
CA PHE A 150 -10.09 5.60 9.34
C PHE A 150 -10.96 5.51 8.08
N GLN A 151 -10.45 4.92 6.99
CA GLN A 151 -11.17 4.82 5.72
C GLN A 151 -12.40 3.92 5.83
N THR A 152 -12.31 2.80 6.54
CA THR A 152 -13.48 1.94 6.80
C THR A 152 -14.53 2.70 7.61
N SER A 153 -14.12 3.47 8.61
CA SER A 153 -15.03 4.34 9.38
C SER A 153 -15.70 5.40 8.50
N GLN A 154 -14.95 6.07 7.63
CA GLN A 154 -15.50 7.06 6.70
C GLN A 154 -16.56 6.46 5.76
N ILE A 155 -16.35 5.25 5.28
CA ILE A 155 -17.31 4.54 4.43
C ILE A 155 -18.60 4.25 5.21
N ILE A 156 -18.49 3.77 6.46
CA ILE A 156 -19.63 3.40 7.29
C ILE A 156 -20.47 4.63 7.68
N HIS A 157 -19.82 5.75 7.99
CA HIS A 157 -20.48 6.98 8.43
C HIS A 157 -20.85 7.95 7.29
N GLY A 158 -20.64 7.55 6.03
CA GLY A 158 -21.00 8.33 4.85
C GLY A 158 -20.08 9.52 4.56
N GLY A 159 -18.89 9.57 5.17
CA GLY A 159 -17.87 10.57 4.87
C GLY A 159 -17.20 10.34 3.51
N GLU A 160 -17.13 9.09 3.04
CA GLU A 160 -16.72 8.74 1.69
C GLU A 160 -17.83 7.96 1.00
N THR A 161 -18.47 8.60 0.02
CA THR A 161 -19.57 8.02 -0.74
C THR A 161 -19.19 7.61 -2.17
N ASN A 162 -18.01 8.02 -2.62
CA ASN A 162 -17.51 7.67 -3.95
C ASN A 162 -16.78 6.33 -3.92
N TYR A 163 -17.39 5.31 -4.56
CA TYR A 163 -16.83 3.94 -4.57
C TYR A 163 -15.45 3.84 -5.22
N VAL A 164 -15.13 4.70 -6.19
CA VAL A 164 -13.81 4.77 -6.85
C VAL A 164 -12.76 5.21 -5.82
N MET A 165 -13.04 6.30 -5.10
CA MET A 165 -12.12 6.83 -4.09
C MET A 165 -11.98 5.90 -2.88
N ALA A 166 -13.09 5.32 -2.40
CA ALA A 166 -13.06 4.31 -1.35
C ALA A 166 -12.19 3.10 -1.72
N THR A 167 -12.34 2.60 -2.96
CA THR A 167 -11.53 1.48 -3.46
C THR A 167 -10.06 1.83 -3.53
N VAL A 168 -9.70 2.99 -4.10
CA VAL A 168 -8.31 3.44 -4.23
C VAL A 168 -7.67 3.64 -2.87
N SER A 169 -8.36 4.33 -1.96
CA SER A 169 -7.83 4.62 -0.63
C SER A 169 -7.52 3.35 0.16
N LEU A 170 -8.47 2.40 0.21
CA LEU A 170 -8.25 1.11 0.87
C LEU A 170 -7.15 0.29 0.18
N TYR A 171 -7.15 0.26 -1.16
CA TYR A 171 -6.12 -0.45 -1.91
C TYR A 171 -4.71 0.07 -1.59
N VAL A 172 -4.52 1.39 -1.63
CA VAL A 172 -3.23 2.03 -1.32
C VAL A 172 -2.79 1.73 0.10
N SER A 173 -3.72 1.74 1.06
CA SER A 173 -3.40 1.42 2.47
C SER A 173 -2.99 -0.04 2.64
N ILE A 174 -3.69 -0.99 1.99
CA ILE A 174 -3.35 -2.42 1.99
C ILE A 174 -1.99 -2.65 1.32
N TYR A 175 -1.73 -1.99 0.19
CA TYR A 175 -0.46 -2.06 -0.52
C TYR A 175 0.71 -1.58 0.35
N ASN A 176 0.58 -0.39 0.97
CA ASN A 176 1.61 0.14 1.85
C ASN A 176 1.83 -0.75 3.08
N LEU A 177 0.76 -1.30 3.66
CA LEU A 177 0.86 -2.25 4.76
C LEU A 177 1.64 -3.50 4.35
N PHE A 178 1.33 -4.06 3.18
CA PHE A 178 2.01 -5.24 2.65
C PHE A 178 3.50 -4.98 2.41
N VAL A 179 3.84 -3.90 1.70
CA VAL A 179 5.25 -3.55 1.41
C VAL A 179 6.02 -3.28 2.69
N SER A 180 5.41 -2.63 3.67
CA SER A 180 6.04 -2.36 4.98
C SER A 180 6.28 -3.64 5.76
N LEU A 181 5.30 -4.55 5.83
CA LEU A 181 5.45 -5.86 6.46
C LEU A 181 6.51 -6.70 5.76
N LEU A 182 6.51 -6.70 4.42
CA LEU A 182 7.50 -7.42 3.63
C LEU A 182 8.92 -6.92 3.92
N SER A 183 9.09 -5.59 4.03
CA SER A 183 10.39 -4.98 4.36
C SER A 183 10.87 -5.36 5.77
N LEU A 184 9.97 -5.28 6.77
CA LEU A 184 10.31 -5.61 8.16
C LEU A 184 10.61 -7.10 8.35
N LEU A 185 9.78 -7.98 7.77
CA LEU A 185 9.99 -9.44 7.85
C LEU A 185 11.22 -9.88 7.06
N GLY A 186 11.47 -9.25 5.90
CA GLY A 186 12.65 -9.53 5.10
C GLY A 186 13.94 -9.19 5.82
N PHE A 187 13.96 -8.09 6.58
CA PHE A 187 15.10 -7.74 7.41
C PHE A 187 15.28 -8.73 8.59
N ALA A 188 14.19 -9.09 9.26
CA ALA A 188 14.25 -10.04 10.37
C ALA A 188 14.73 -11.45 9.96
N ASN A 189 14.53 -11.83 8.70
CA ASN A 189 14.95 -13.14 8.17
C ASN A 189 16.29 -13.11 7.43
N SER A 190 16.96 -11.95 7.38
CA SER A 190 18.28 -11.80 6.72
C SER A 190 19.45 -12.01 7.68
N ASP A 191 19.18 -12.13 8.98
CA ASP A 191 20.13 -12.52 10.02
C ASP A 191 20.07 -14.04 10.25
#